data_ddb3ced2cf2c2420df81efa23fe63f76
#
_entry.id   ddb3ced2cf2c2420df81efa23fe63f76
#
_cell.length_a   1.000
_cell.length_b   1.000
_cell.length_c   1.000
_cell.angle_alpha   90.00
_cell.angle_beta   90.00
_cell.angle_gamma   90.00
#
_symmetry.space_group_name_H-M   'P 1'
#
loop_
_entity.id
_entity.type
_entity.pdbx_description
1 polymer ?
#
loop_
_entity_poly.entity_id
_entity_poly.type
_entity_poly.pdbx_seq_one_letter_code
_entity_poly.pdbx_strand_id
1 'polypeptide(L)'
;MKEYNAAFFGLYEIWFKLLKNEFGENNAIDLFRKAMEMGLSKAYGDNFKKGLPSEFARLAGERDNNVGLNVKFPEVSENKLVYQFYTDPFPNLKNEISPQKLDDTYIAFKVRHLLGDNWNYKNTTHLWNGDSCTEFVIFK
;
A
#
# COMPACT_ATOMS: atom_id res chain seq x y z
N MET A 1 1.35 16.69 11.24
CA MET A 1 1.04 15.69 10.19
C MET A 1 1.33 16.30 8.83
N LYS A 2 1.98 15.55 7.94
CA LYS A 2 2.24 16.03 6.59
C LYS A 2 0.99 15.92 5.73
N GLU A 3 0.85 16.87 4.82
CA GLU A 3 -0.26 16.86 3.88
C GLU A 3 -0.08 15.77 2.83
N TYR A 4 -1.19 15.32 2.28
CA TYR A 4 -1.21 14.37 1.17
C TYR A 4 -0.38 14.90 0.00
N ASN A 5 0.57 14.11 -0.44
CA ASN A 5 1.46 14.48 -1.55
C ASN A 5 0.78 14.19 -2.89
N ALA A 6 -0.08 15.13 -3.33
CA ALA A 6 -0.86 14.98 -4.55
C ALA A 6 0.01 14.84 -5.80
N ALA A 7 1.15 15.52 -5.85
CA ALA A 7 2.05 15.45 -7.00
C ALA A 7 2.67 14.05 -7.14
N PHE A 8 3.11 13.49 -6.02
CA PHE A 8 3.71 12.14 -5.99
C PHE A 8 2.70 11.07 -6.41
N PHE A 9 1.55 11.03 -5.75
CA PHE A 9 0.52 10.04 -6.06
C PHE A 9 -0.15 10.30 -7.42
N GLY A 10 -0.33 11.57 -7.77
CA GLY A 10 -0.90 11.97 -9.06
C GLY A 10 -0.07 11.46 -10.25
N LEU A 11 1.25 11.45 -10.12
CA LEU A 11 2.12 10.91 -11.15
C LEU A 11 1.87 9.41 -11.37
N TYR A 12 1.73 8.64 -10.28
CA TYR A 12 1.38 7.21 -10.38
C TYR A 12 0.01 7.01 -11.02
N GLU A 13 -0.96 7.84 -10.67
CA GLU A 13 -2.32 7.76 -11.24
C GLU A 13 -2.30 8.02 -12.74
N ILE A 14 -1.59 9.05 -13.17
CA ILE A 14 -1.47 9.40 -14.59
C ILE A 14 -0.79 8.26 -15.35
N TRP A 15 0.32 7.75 -14.82
CA TRP A 15 1.04 6.61 -15.41
C TRP A 15 0.14 5.39 -15.57
N PHE A 16 -0.60 5.03 -14.54
CA PHE A 16 -1.51 3.88 -14.59
C PHE A 16 -2.54 4.05 -15.71
N LYS A 17 -3.17 5.22 -15.80
CA LYS A 17 -4.18 5.49 -16.83
C LYS A 17 -3.62 5.41 -18.23
N LEU A 18 -2.42 5.96 -18.45
CA LEU A 18 -1.74 5.91 -19.74
C LEU A 18 -1.39 4.46 -20.11
N LEU A 19 -0.83 3.70 -19.17
CA LEU A 19 -0.48 2.31 -19.42
C LEU A 19 -1.71 1.46 -19.72
N LYS A 20 -2.80 1.71 -18.99
CA LYS A 20 -4.07 1.01 -19.22
C LYS A 20 -4.61 1.27 -20.63
N ASN A 21 -4.59 2.52 -21.08
CA ASN A 21 -5.06 2.90 -22.40
C ASN A 21 -4.20 2.31 -23.52
N GLU A 22 -2.88 2.28 -23.34
CA GLU A 22 -1.95 1.82 -24.37
C GLU A 22 -1.80 0.29 -24.42
N PHE A 23 -1.83 -0.38 -23.26
CA PHE A 23 -1.43 -1.79 -23.14
C PHE A 23 -2.49 -2.68 -22.51
N GLY A 24 -3.63 -2.13 -22.08
CA GLY A 24 -4.68 -2.89 -21.41
C GLY A 24 -4.46 -2.99 -19.89
N GLU A 25 -5.52 -3.37 -19.18
CA GLU A 25 -5.53 -3.35 -17.71
C GLU A 25 -4.48 -4.29 -17.08
N ASN A 26 -4.39 -5.54 -17.59
CA ASN A 26 -3.48 -6.53 -17.00
C ASN A 26 -2.01 -6.10 -17.10
N ASN A 27 -1.61 -5.58 -18.26
CA ASN A 27 -0.27 -5.09 -18.47
C ASN A 27 0.00 -3.83 -17.63
N ALA A 28 -0.99 -2.94 -17.52
CA ALA A 28 -0.87 -1.75 -16.68
C ALA A 28 -0.67 -2.11 -15.21
N ILE A 29 -1.43 -3.09 -14.71
CA ILE A 29 -1.29 -3.58 -13.33
C ILE A 29 0.11 -4.15 -13.11
N ASP A 30 0.63 -4.96 -14.03
CA ASP A 30 1.96 -5.55 -13.91
C ASP A 30 3.06 -4.49 -13.85
N LEU A 31 2.99 -3.50 -14.73
CA LEU A 31 3.97 -2.42 -14.76
C LEU A 31 3.87 -1.52 -13.53
N PHE A 32 2.65 -1.23 -13.10
CA PHE A 32 2.40 -0.45 -11.88
C PHE A 32 2.96 -1.18 -10.65
N ARG A 33 2.71 -2.50 -10.56
CA ARG A 33 3.27 -3.33 -9.48
C ARG A 33 4.78 -3.27 -9.45
N LYS A 34 5.44 -3.41 -10.60
CA LYS A 34 6.91 -3.35 -10.69
C LYS A 34 7.43 -2.00 -10.21
N ALA A 35 6.80 -0.92 -10.62
CA ALA A 35 7.19 0.43 -10.19
C ALA A 35 7.02 0.60 -8.68
N MET A 36 5.90 0.13 -8.13
CA MET A 36 5.64 0.19 -6.70
C MET A 36 6.66 -0.62 -5.90
N GLU A 37 6.96 -1.85 -6.35
CA GLU A 37 7.93 -2.71 -5.68
C GLU A 37 9.33 -2.09 -5.69
N MET A 38 9.75 -1.52 -6.80
CA MET A 38 11.04 -0.85 -6.89
C MET A 38 11.12 0.35 -5.96
N GLY A 39 10.09 1.18 -5.95
CA GLY A 39 10.04 2.37 -5.08
C GLY A 39 10.01 2.03 -3.61
N LEU A 40 9.19 1.06 -3.22
CA LEU A 40 9.07 0.63 -1.83
C LEU A 40 10.33 -0.08 -1.35
N SER A 41 10.92 -0.93 -2.19
CA SER A 41 12.19 -1.61 -1.86
C SER A 41 13.27 -0.58 -1.54
N LYS A 42 13.36 0.46 -2.35
CA LYS A 42 14.31 1.55 -2.13
C LYS A 42 14.01 2.33 -0.85
N ALA A 43 12.73 2.61 -0.59
CA ALA A 43 12.31 3.37 0.58
C ALA A 43 12.58 2.60 1.89
N TYR A 44 12.29 1.30 1.92
CA TYR A 44 12.48 0.50 3.13
C TYR A 44 13.93 0.06 3.33
N GLY A 45 14.68 -0.15 2.24
CA GLY A 45 16.03 -0.69 2.32
C GLY A 45 16.06 -2.13 2.83
N ASP A 46 17.25 -2.54 3.32
CA ASP A 46 17.45 -3.90 3.83
C ASP A 46 17.87 -3.92 5.31
N ASN A 47 18.00 -2.75 5.92
CA ASN A 47 18.50 -2.62 7.29
C ASN A 47 17.34 -2.63 8.29
N PHE A 48 16.66 -3.77 8.40
CA PHE A 48 15.56 -3.98 9.36
C PHE A 48 15.47 -5.47 9.71
N LYS A 49 14.75 -5.77 10.79
CA LYS A 49 14.50 -7.15 11.19
C LYS A 49 13.23 -7.65 10.52
N LYS A 50 13.39 -8.56 9.56
CA LYS A 50 12.28 -9.18 8.84
C LYS A 50 11.46 -10.07 9.76
N GLY A 51 10.14 -10.01 9.61
CA GLY A 51 9.22 -10.86 10.36
C GLY A 51 8.69 -10.26 11.65
N LEU A 52 9.04 -9.02 11.96
CA LEU A 52 8.57 -8.33 13.17
C LEU A 52 7.48 -7.31 12.84
N PRO A 53 6.24 -7.51 13.31
CA PRO A 53 5.17 -6.53 13.10
C PRO A 53 5.51 -5.12 13.56
N SER A 54 6.27 -4.96 14.63
CA SER A 54 6.71 -3.64 15.10
C SER A 54 7.61 -2.94 14.08
N GLU A 55 8.47 -3.68 13.37
CA GLU A 55 9.31 -3.11 12.31
C GLU A 55 8.48 -2.73 11.08
N PHE A 56 7.48 -3.54 10.74
CA PHE A 56 6.53 -3.19 9.68
C PHE A 56 5.85 -1.87 10.00
N ALA A 57 5.30 -1.75 11.21
CA ALA A 57 4.60 -0.54 11.63
C ALA A 57 5.52 0.69 11.61
N ARG A 58 6.76 0.54 12.05
CA ARG A 58 7.74 1.62 12.03
C ARG A 58 8.07 2.07 10.60
N LEU A 59 8.47 1.15 9.75
CA LEU A 59 8.93 1.47 8.40
C LEU A 59 7.79 1.93 7.48
N ALA A 60 6.70 1.18 7.44
CA ALA A 60 5.54 1.57 6.65
C ALA A 60 4.90 2.85 7.19
N GLY A 61 4.83 2.98 8.50
CA GLY A 61 4.27 4.17 9.14
C GLY A 61 5.06 5.42 8.81
N GLU A 62 6.38 5.40 8.94
CA GLU A 62 7.23 6.54 8.61
C GLU A 62 7.10 6.94 7.15
N ARG A 63 7.22 5.95 6.26
CA ARG A 63 7.16 6.22 4.82
C ARG A 63 5.79 6.76 4.41
N ASP A 64 4.71 6.10 4.82
CA ASP A 64 3.36 6.47 4.41
C ASP A 64 2.93 7.82 4.99
N ASN A 65 3.28 8.08 6.25
CA ASN A 65 2.96 9.36 6.87
C ASN A 65 3.80 10.51 6.31
N ASN A 66 5.01 10.23 5.82
CA ASN A 66 5.83 11.22 5.13
C ASN A 66 5.18 11.73 3.84
N VAL A 67 4.36 10.93 3.20
CA VAL A 67 3.64 11.33 1.98
C VAL A 67 2.17 11.65 2.25
N GLY A 68 1.78 11.75 3.52
CA GLY A 68 0.48 12.26 3.94
C GLY A 68 -0.66 11.27 3.93
N LEU A 69 -0.38 9.97 4.03
CA LEU A 69 -1.45 8.95 4.01
C LEU A 69 -2.18 8.79 5.33
N ASN A 70 -1.66 9.36 6.41
CA ASN A 70 -2.26 9.28 7.73
C ASN A 70 -2.59 7.84 8.11
N VAL A 71 -1.54 7.02 8.23
CA VAL A 71 -1.72 5.60 8.58
C VAL A 71 -1.64 5.40 10.08
N LYS A 72 -2.38 4.41 10.56
CA LYS A 72 -2.41 4.02 11.97
C LYS A 72 -2.32 2.52 12.09
N PHE A 73 -1.81 2.07 13.21
CA PHE A 73 -1.66 0.64 13.54
C PHE A 73 -2.31 0.38 14.90
N PRO A 74 -3.64 0.22 14.93
CA PRO A 74 -4.35 0.07 16.23
C PRO A 74 -4.04 -1.24 16.95
N GLU A 75 -3.52 -2.24 16.25
CA GLU A 75 -3.10 -3.49 16.86
C GLU A 75 -1.78 -3.92 16.24
N VAL A 76 -0.78 -4.16 17.09
CA VAL A 76 0.52 -4.72 16.69
C VAL A 76 0.87 -5.78 17.72
N SER A 77 0.89 -7.03 17.29
CA SER A 77 1.24 -8.16 18.15
C SER A 77 2.20 -9.09 17.40
N GLU A 78 2.63 -10.17 18.05
CA GLU A 78 3.62 -11.08 17.47
C GLU A 78 3.14 -11.74 16.17
N ASN A 79 1.86 -12.06 16.08
CA ASN A 79 1.28 -12.81 14.97
C ASN A 79 0.24 -12.05 14.16
N LYS A 80 0.03 -10.78 14.46
CA LYS A 80 -1.03 -10.00 13.83
C LYS A 80 -0.75 -8.51 13.91
N LEU A 81 -1.14 -7.82 12.86
CA LEU A 81 -1.12 -6.36 12.91
C LEU A 81 -2.29 -5.82 12.07
N VAL A 82 -2.84 -4.70 12.50
CA VAL A 82 -3.91 -3.99 11.80
C VAL A 82 -3.33 -2.70 11.24
N TYR A 83 -3.51 -2.50 9.93
CA TYR A 83 -2.91 -1.41 9.17
C TYR A 83 -4.03 -0.59 8.53
N GLN A 84 -4.14 0.66 8.90
CA GLN A 84 -5.23 1.53 8.45
C GLN A 84 -4.71 2.77 7.74
N PHE A 85 -5.30 3.06 6.57
CA PHE A 85 -5.08 4.30 5.83
C PHE A 85 -6.31 5.19 6.01
N TYR A 86 -6.10 6.41 6.47
CA TYR A 86 -7.18 7.39 6.61
C TYR A 86 -7.23 8.37 5.45
N THR A 87 -6.21 8.39 4.59
CA THR A 87 -6.19 9.15 3.35
C THR A 87 -5.98 8.20 2.18
N ASP A 88 -6.80 8.36 1.14
CA ASP A 88 -6.74 7.53 -0.06
C ASP A 88 -5.47 7.87 -0.85
N PRO A 89 -4.58 6.90 -1.11
CA PRO A 89 -3.39 7.18 -1.91
C PRO A 89 -3.70 7.46 -3.39
N PHE A 90 -4.77 6.89 -3.94
CA PHE A 90 -5.06 7.00 -5.37
C PHE A 90 -6.52 7.33 -5.65
N PRO A 91 -6.99 8.53 -5.23
CA PRO A 91 -8.41 8.86 -5.36
C PRO A 91 -8.90 8.93 -6.81
N ASN A 92 -8.01 9.22 -7.76
CA ASN A 92 -8.38 9.34 -9.17
C ASN A 92 -8.34 8.01 -9.92
N LEU A 93 -8.01 6.91 -9.24
CA LEU A 93 -8.09 5.56 -9.81
C LEU A 93 -9.39 4.84 -9.44
N LYS A 94 -10.22 5.44 -8.60
CA LYS A 94 -11.56 4.92 -8.32
C LYS A 94 -12.33 4.84 -9.64
N ASN A 95 -12.98 3.68 -9.88
CA ASN A 95 -13.68 3.35 -11.12
C ASN A 95 -12.77 3.05 -12.33
N GLU A 96 -11.45 3.19 -12.18
CA GLU A 96 -10.49 2.82 -13.23
C GLU A 96 -9.96 1.39 -13.04
N ILE A 97 -10.01 0.89 -11.82
CA ILE A 97 -9.51 -0.43 -11.42
C ILE A 97 -10.26 -0.87 -10.15
N SER A 98 -10.41 -2.18 -9.94
CA SER A 98 -10.99 -2.66 -8.68
C SER A 98 -10.05 -2.36 -7.52
N PRO A 99 -10.60 -2.08 -6.30
CA PRO A 99 -9.75 -1.77 -5.15
C PRO A 99 -8.80 -2.92 -4.79
N GLN A 100 -9.25 -4.17 -4.91
CA GLN A 100 -8.42 -5.33 -4.59
C GLN A 100 -7.22 -5.44 -5.53
N LYS A 101 -7.43 -5.24 -6.83
CA LYS A 101 -6.34 -5.32 -7.81
C LYS A 101 -5.31 -4.21 -7.60
N LEU A 102 -5.77 -3.01 -7.28
CA LEU A 102 -4.87 -1.90 -7.01
C LEU A 102 -4.08 -2.13 -5.74
N ASP A 103 -4.77 -2.43 -4.64
CA ASP A 103 -4.14 -2.58 -3.33
C ASP A 103 -3.12 -3.72 -3.32
N ASP A 104 -3.43 -4.81 -4.02
CA ASP A 104 -2.55 -5.97 -4.11
C ASP A 104 -1.19 -5.62 -4.73
N THR A 105 -1.13 -4.58 -5.57
CA THR A 105 0.14 -4.19 -6.22
C THR A 105 1.19 -3.71 -5.22
N TYR A 106 0.79 -3.24 -4.03
CA TYR A 106 1.73 -2.74 -3.03
C TYR A 106 1.64 -3.45 -1.68
N ILE A 107 0.45 -3.87 -1.26
CA ILE A 107 0.30 -4.56 0.04
C ILE A 107 0.99 -5.92 0.02
N ALA A 108 0.84 -6.69 -1.05
CA ALA A 108 1.50 -7.99 -1.16
C ALA A 108 3.02 -7.86 -1.01
N PHE A 109 3.61 -6.87 -1.65
CA PHE A 109 5.04 -6.60 -1.55
C PHE A 109 5.43 -6.20 -0.13
N LYS A 110 4.70 -5.27 0.48
CA LYS A 110 4.99 -4.82 1.85
C LYS A 110 5.01 -5.98 2.83
N VAL A 111 4.01 -6.84 2.76
CA VAL A 111 3.90 -8.00 3.65
C VAL A 111 5.07 -8.96 3.41
N ARG A 112 5.31 -9.33 2.16
CA ARG A 112 6.38 -10.27 1.81
C ARG A 112 7.77 -9.72 2.17
N HIS A 113 8.03 -8.46 1.83
CA HIS A 113 9.34 -7.84 2.02
C HIS A 113 9.65 -7.62 3.51
N LEU A 114 8.68 -7.12 4.27
CA LEU A 114 8.90 -6.77 5.67
C LEU A 114 8.64 -7.93 6.64
N LEU A 115 7.73 -8.83 6.32
CA LEU A 115 7.34 -9.91 7.24
C LEU A 115 7.71 -11.31 6.75
N GLY A 116 7.61 -11.58 5.45
CA GLY A 116 7.96 -12.88 4.90
C GLY A 116 6.78 -13.61 4.27
N ASP A 117 7.09 -14.77 3.65
CA ASP A 117 6.13 -15.50 2.83
C ASP A 117 5.06 -16.25 3.63
N ASN A 118 5.28 -16.47 4.91
CA ASN A 118 4.31 -17.16 5.77
C ASN A 118 3.28 -16.22 6.42
N TRP A 119 3.28 -14.95 6.02
CA TRP A 119 2.30 -13.96 6.44
C TRP A 119 1.25 -13.76 5.36
N ASN A 120 0.02 -13.47 5.79
CA ASN A 120 -1.12 -13.23 4.92
C ASN A 120 -1.78 -11.91 5.27
N TYR A 121 -2.67 -11.45 4.41
CA TYR A 121 -3.44 -10.25 4.68
C TYR A 121 -4.84 -10.35 4.09
N LYS A 122 -5.75 -9.57 4.64
CA LYS A 122 -7.10 -9.39 4.09
C LYS A 122 -7.53 -7.94 4.27
N ASN A 123 -8.26 -7.44 3.29
CA ASN A 123 -8.87 -6.11 3.35
C ASN A 123 -10.23 -6.23 4.04
N THR A 124 -10.48 -5.43 5.06
CA THR A 124 -11.74 -5.46 5.84
C THR A 124 -12.64 -4.28 5.55
N THR A 125 -12.05 -3.10 5.29
CA THR A 125 -12.79 -1.88 4.91
C THR A 125 -12.03 -1.15 3.81
N HIS A 126 -12.72 -0.25 3.09
CA HIS A 126 -12.10 0.52 2.04
C HIS A 126 -12.73 1.90 1.90
N LEU A 127 -11.88 2.92 1.76
CA LEU A 127 -12.34 4.31 1.57
C LEU A 127 -13.20 4.46 0.31
N TRP A 128 -12.93 3.67 -0.74
CA TRP A 128 -13.73 3.70 -1.97
C TRP A 128 -15.15 3.18 -1.77
N ASN A 129 -15.40 2.40 -0.71
CA ASN A 129 -16.73 1.89 -0.36
C ASN A 129 -17.48 2.81 0.61
N GLY A 130 -16.91 3.98 0.94
CA GLY A 130 -17.52 4.92 1.88
C GLY A 130 -17.18 4.66 3.34
N ASP A 131 -16.26 3.73 3.61
CA ASP A 131 -15.80 3.45 4.97
C ASP A 131 -14.88 4.59 5.46
N SER A 132 -14.70 4.70 6.78
CA SER A 132 -13.89 5.75 7.38
C SER A 132 -12.39 5.58 7.14
N CYS A 133 -11.95 4.36 6.81
CA CYS A 133 -10.56 4.06 6.47
C CYS A 133 -10.48 2.82 5.59
N THR A 134 -9.34 2.66 4.93
CA THR A 134 -8.97 1.39 4.30
C THR A 134 -8.19 0.58 5.31
N GLU A 135 -8.64 -0.62 5.65
CA GLU A 135 -8.03 -1.44 6.67
C GLU A 135 -7.58 -2.79 6.13
N PHE A 136 -6.37 -3.17 6.50
CA PHE A 136 -5.83 -4.51 6.25
C PHE A 136 -5.52 -5.17 7.57
N VAL A 137 -5.98 -6.40 7.73
CA VAL A 137 -5.56 -7.27 8.82
C VAL A 137 -4.48 -8.18 8.27
N ILE A 138 -3.28 -8.09 8.86
CA ILE A 138 -2.10 -8.82 8.43
C ILE A 138 -1.80 -9.85 9.52
N PHE A 139 -1.67 -11.11 9.15
CA PHE A 139 -1.59 -12.19 10.13
C PHE A 139 -0.72 -13.33 9.64
N LYS A 140 -0.30 -14.13 10.60
CA LYS A 140 0.56 -15.29 10.36
C LYS A 140 -0.16 -16.58 10.75
#